data_0b258c063c99746344d9fc29fc51de37
#
_entry.id   0b258c063c99746344d9fc29fc51de37
#
_cell.length_a   1.000
_cell.length_b   1.000
_cell.length_c   1.000
_cell.angle_alpha   90.00
_cell.angle_beta   90.00
_cell.angle_gamma   90.00
#
_symmetry.space_group_name_H-M   'P 1'
#
loop_
_entity.id
_entity.type
_entity.pdbx_description
1 polymer ?
#
loop_
_entity_poly.entity_id
_entity_poly.type
_entity_poly.pdbx_seq_one_letter_code
_entity_poly.pdbx_strand_id
1 'polypeptide(L)'
;MIQEVSPKIFVELGTHTGNSYFSFCQSVVEAGLSTKCYAVDTWQGDEHAGKYGDEIFAKVNANHQETYAEFSRLLRTTFDDAATYFNGESIQLLHIDGLHTYEAVRHDFETWLPKLAPGAVVLFHDTNVRERNFGVWKLWEELQACYPNNLEFVHSHGLGVLQLNNAPAAHKLVWLKSNSLEKQKLISYFASLGSRQLEHFQLNELKHQVAHLNQAVTDRDGQIASLNQAVTDRDNEVRALICSTSWRITAPVSNIGTWLRRGIGLK
;
A
#
# COMPACT_ATOMS: atom_id res chain seq x y z
N MET A 1 -8.02 -15.07 11.46
CA MET A 1 -7.82 -16.28 10.62
C MET A 1 -6.72 -17.20 11.17
N ILE A 2 -5.49 -16.75 11.32
CA ILE A 2 -4.36 -17.61 11.79
C ILE A 2 -4.70 -18.32 13.10
N GLN A 3 -5.19 -17.60 14.11
CA GLN A 3 -5.56 -18.19 15.40
C GLN A 3 -6.72 -19.22 15.30
N GLU A 4 -7.71 -18.93 14.47
CA GLU A 4 -8.89 -19.81 14.29
C GLU A 4 -8.57 -21.10 13.52
N VAL A 5 -7.74 -20.97 12.47
CA VAL A 5 -7.35 -22.11 11.63
C VAL A 5 -6.20 -22.88 12.27
N SER A 6 -5.30 -22.20 12.96
CA SER A 6 -4.05 -22.74 13.51
C SER A 6 -3.31 -23.62 12.49
N PRO A 7 -3.01 -23.10 11.29
CA PRO A 7 -2.51 -23.90 10.18
C PRO A 7 -1.10 -24.41 10.49
N LYS A 8 -0.77 -25.62 10.05
CA LYS A 8 0.62 -26.10 9.99
C LYS A 8 1.38 -25.43 8.87
N ILE A 9 0.72 -25.23 7.72
CA ILE A 9 1.25 -24.56 6.55
C ILE A 9 0.28 -23.48 6.11
N PHE A 10 0.80 -22.27 5.98
CA PHE A 10 0.15 -21.12 5.35
C PHE A 10 0.92 -20.75 4.09
N VAL A 11 0.21 -20.49 3.00
CA VAL A 11 0.77 -20.02 1.72
C VAL A 11 0.03 -18.78 1.26
N GLU A 12 0.77 -17.80 0.77
CA GLU A 12 0.24 -16.64 0.06
C GLU A 12 0.76 -16.62 -1.37
N LEU A 13 -0.13 -16.42 -2.33
CA LEU A 13 0.15 -16.24 -3.75
C LEU A 13 -0.05 -14.78 -4.11
N GLY A 14 1.03 -14.10 -4.53
CA GLY A 14 1.04 -12.65 -4.76
C GLY A 14 1.32 -11.87 -3.47
N THR A 15 2.58 -11.60 -3.22
CA THR A 15 3.04 -10.99 -1.96
C THR A 15 3.37 -9.51 -2.10
N HIS A 16 3.82 -9.08 -3.27
CA HIS A 16 4.18 -7.70 -3.58
C HIS A 16 5.09 -7.08 -2.49
N THR A 17 4.58 -6.10 -1.73
CA THR A 17 5.32 -5.44 -0.63
C THR A 17 5.28 -6.20 0.69
N GLY A 18 4.52 -7.29 0.78
CA GLY A 18 4.44 -8.15 1.97
C GLY A 18 3.44 -7.68 3.03
N ASN A 19 2.57 -6.72 2.76
CA ASN A 19 1.66 -6.15 3.77
C ASN A 19 0.74 -7.21 4.40
N SER A 20 0.04 -8.00 3.59
CA SER A 20 -0.82 -9.10 4.01
C SER A 20 0.03 -10.21 4.62
N TYR A 21 1.06 -10.63 3.92
CA TYR A 21 1.93 -11.73 4.32
C TYR A 21 2.55 -11.53 5.71
N PHE A 22 3.16 -10.39 5.96
CA PHE A 22 3.76 -10.11 7.25
C PHE A 22 2.73 -9.91 8.36
N SER A 23 1.51 -9.47 8.03
CA SER A 23 0.41 -9.45 9.00
C SER A 23 0.01 -10.87 9.44
N PHE A 24 -0.01 -11.84 8.51
CA PHE A 24 -0.19 -13.24 8.85
C PHE A 24 0.98 -13.79 9.68
N CYS A 25 2.22 -13.52 9.29
CA CYS A 25 3.40 -13.92 10.05
C CYS A 25 3.40 -13.35 11.47
N GLN A 26 3.05 -12.07 11.63
CA GLN A 26 2.91 -11.43 12.94
C GLN A 26 1.85 -12.15 13.79
N SER A 27 0.71 -12.51 13.18
CA SER A 27 -0.34 -13.26 13.89
C SER A 27 0.12 -14.65 14.33
N VAL A 28 1.02 -15.30 13.61
CA VAL A 28 1.65 -16.57 14.00
C VAL A 28 2.50 -16.38 15.25
N VAL A 29 3.33 -15.32 15.28
CA VAL A 29 4.18 -14.97 16.43
C VAL A 29 3.32 -14.66 17.67
N GLU A 30 2.34 -13.79 17.52
CA GLU A 30 1.46 -13.38 18.63
C GLU A 30 0.63 -14.52 19.21
N ALA A 31 0.25 -15.48 18.36
CA ALA A 31 -0.50 -16.67 18.78
C ALA A 31 0.40 -17.80 19.31
N GLY A 32 1.73 -17.66 19.24
CA GLY A 32 2.67 -18.70 19.65
C GLY A 32 2.55 -19.99 18.85
N LEU A 33 2.21 -19.91 17.55
CA LEU A 33 1.97 -21.08 16.70
C LEU A 33 3.27 -21.53 16.02
N SER A 34 3.35 -22.83 15.70
CA SER A 34 4.46 -23.43 14.94
C SER A 34 4.17 -23.50 13.43
N THR A 35 3.38 -22.58 12.92
CA THR A 35 3.01 -22.47 11.50
C THR A 35 4.22 -22.19 10.64
N LYS A 36 4.39 -22.91 9.53
CA LYS A 36 5.33 -22.57 8.47
C LYS A 36 4.63 -21.70 7.44
N CYS A 37 5.20 -20.53 7.16
CA CYS A 37 4.64 -19.54 6.23
C CYS A 37 5.45 -19.51 4.94
N TYR A 38 4.77 -19.41 3.80
CA TYR A 38 5.38 -19.33 2.48
C TYR A 38 4.74 -18.19 1.69
N ALA A 39 5.56 -17.27 1.20
CA ALA A 39 5.17 -16.24 0.26
C ALA A 39 5.65 -16.62 -1.13
N VAL A 40 4.77 -16.65 -2.10
CA VAL A 40 5.08 -16.98 -3.50
C VAL A 40 4.83 -15.76 -4.36
N ASP A 41 5.88 -15.27 -5.03
CA ASP A 41 5.78 -14.15 -5.97
C ASP A 41 7.00 -14.20 -6.90
N THR A 42 6.86 -13.74 -8.12
CA THR A 42 8.00 -13.53 -9.02
C THR A 42 8.76 -12.26 -8.69
N TRP A 43 8.10 -11.32 -8.03
CA TRP A 43 8.53 -9.93 -7.79
C TRP A 43 8.94 -9.19 -9.07
N GLN A 44 8.18 -9.44 -10.15
CA GLN A 44 8.34 -8.74 -11.44
C GLN A 44 7.15 -7.84 -11.76
N GLY A 45 6.06 -7.98 -10.99
CA GLY A 45 4.80 -7.29 -11.24
C GLY A 45 4.00 -7.90 -12.38
N ASP A 46 2.82 -7.34 -12.60
CA ASP A 46 1.86 -7.75 -13.62
C ASP A 46 1.12 -6.53 -14.22
N GLU A 47 0.07 -6.78 -15.00
CA GLU A 47 -0.71 -5.72 -15.65
C GLU A 47 -1.61 -4.94 -14.67
N HIS A 48 -1.93 -5.49 -13.50
CA HIS A 48 -2.75 -4.83 -12.47
C HIS A 48 -1.90 -4.10 -11.43
N ALA A 49 -0.84 -4.74 -10.93
CA ALA A 49 0.08 -4.18 -9.95
C ALA A 49 1.11 -3.21 -10.57
N GLY A 50 1.28 -3.28 -11.91
CA GLY A 50 2.35 -2.59 -12.62
C GLY A 50 3.68 -3.37 -12.54
N LYS A 51 4.64 -2.98 -13.37
CA LYS A 51 5.97 -3.58 -13.35
C LYS A 51 6.81 -2.95 -12.24
N TYR A 52 7.47 -3.78 -11.47
CA TYR A 52 8.42 -3.38 -10.43
C TYR A 52 9.64 -4.31 -10.46
N GLY A 53 10.72 -3.92 -9.83
CA GLY A 53 11.98 -4.61 -9.94
C GLY A 53 12.51 -5.14 -8.60
N ASP A 54 13.80 -5.44 -8.61
CA ASP A 54 14.49 -6.06 -7.47
C ASP A 54 14.45 -5.22 -6.18
N GLU A 55 14.19 -3.91 -6.27
CA GLU A 55 14.11 -3.04 -5.12
C GLU A 55 12.93 -3.36 -4.18
N ILE A 56 11.80 -3.82 -4.73
CA ILE A 56 10.65 -4.28 -3.92
C ILE A 56 11.03 -5.57 -3.21
N PHE A 57 11.55 -6.55 -3.96
CA PHE A 57 11.99 -7.81 -3.37
C PHE A 57 13.07 -7.60 -2.30
N ALA A 58 14.05 -6.71 -2.53
CA ALA A 58 15.09 -6.43 -1.57
C ALA A 58 14.54 -5.90 -0.23
N LYS A 59 13.55 -5.00 -0.27
CA LYS A 59 12.88 -4.49 0.93
C LYS A 59 12.09 -5.58 1.66
N VAL A 60 11.31 -6.36 0.93
CA VAL A 60 10.56 -7.50 1.48
C VAL A 60 11.49 -8.51 2.12
N ASN A 61 12.58 -8.88 1.43
CA ASN A 61 13.55 -9.83 1.93
C ASN A 61 14.30 -9.31 3.16
N ALA A 62 14.65 -8.02 3.22
CA ALA A 62 15.29 -7.42 4.39
C ALA A 62 14.40 -7.54 5.63
N ASN A 63 13.13 -7.14 5.55
CA ASN A 63 12.17 -7.27 6.64
C ASN A 63 11.92 -8.73 7.03
N HIS A 64 11.84 -9.62 6.04
CA HIS A 64 11.68 -11.05 6.26
C HIS A 64 12.86 -11.63 7.03
N GLN A 65 14.11 -11.34 6.62
CA GLN A 65 15.32 -11.86 7.26
C GLN A 65 15.47 -11.36 8.69
N GLU A 66 15.10 -10.13 8.96
CA GLU A 66 15.20 -9.54 10.29
C GLU A 66 14.19 -10.14 11.27
N THR A 67 12.97 -10.46 10.81
CA THR A 67 11.85 -10.70 11.72
C THR A 67 11.27 -12.12 11.65
N TYR A 68 11.18 -12.73 10.44
CA TYR A 68 10.35 -13.92 10.21
C TYR A 68 11.07 -15.13 9.61
N ALA A 69 12.37 -15.04 9.31
CA ALA A 69 13.12 -16.07 8.58
C ALA A 69 13.18 -17.43 9.28
N GLU A 70 12.91 -17.50 10.59
CA GLU A 70 12.95 -18.75 11.34
C GLU A 70 11.86 -19.73 10.86
N PHE A 71 10.63 -19.23 10.63
CA PHE A 71 9.47 -20.07 10.27
C PHE A 71 8.85 -19.74 8.90
N SER A 72 9.37 -18.74 8.21
CA SER A 72 8.86 -18.22 6.93
C SER A 72 9.87 -18.40 5.81
N ARG A 73 9.37 -18.48 4.56
CA ARG A 73 10.20 -18.57 3.34
C ARG A 73 9.57 -17.73 2.23
N LEU A 74 10.41 -17.00 1.52
CA LEU A 74 10.05 -16.29 0.28
C LEU A 74 10.45 -17.17 -0.91
N LEU A 75 9.48 -17.56 -1.73
CA LEU A 75 9.65 -18.36 -2.93
C LEU A 75 9.53 -17.44 -4.15
N ARG A 76 10.69 -17.01 -4.69
CA ARG A 76 10.76 -16.14 -5.86
C ARG A 76 10.62 -16.94 -7.14
N THR A 77 9.40 -17.33 -7.48
CA THR A 77 9.07 -18.19 -8.62
C THR A 77 7.61 -18.02 -9.03
N THR A 78 7.18 -18.67 -10.11
CA THR A 78 5.77 -18.71 -10.51
C THR A 78 4.93 -19.52 -9.52
N PHE A 79 3.61 -19.31 -9.52
CA PHE A 79 2.71 -20.08 -8.66
C PHE A 79 2.68 -21.55 -9.04
N ASP A 80 2.76 -21.88 -10.35
CA ASP A 80 2.79 -23.26 -10.86
C ASP A 80 4.03 -24.00 -10.39
N ASP A 81 5.21 -23.38 -10.53
CA ASP A 81 6.45 -23.98 -10.07
C ASP A 81 6.46 -24.19 -8.56
N ALA A 82 6.01 -23.18 -7.80
CA ALA A 82 5.92 -23.27 -6.35
C ALA A 82 5.00 -24.39 -5.89
N ALA A 83 3.88 -24.64 -6.58
CA ALA A 83 2.96 -25.71 -6.23
C ALA A 83 3.64 -27.09 -6.22
N THR A 84 4.71 -27.27 -7.01
CA THR A 84 5.46 -28.55 -7.05
C THR A 84 6.24 -28.83 -5.77
N TYR A 85 6.52 -27.81 -4.94
CA TYR A 85 7.26 -27.94 -3.68
C TYR A 85 6.39 -28.45 -2.52
N PHE A 86 5.06 -28.48 -2.71
CA PHE A 86 4.12 -28.88 -1.67
C PHE A 86 3.53 -30.26 -1.95
N ASN A 87 3.44 -31.06 -0.91
CA ASN A 87 2.75 -32.35 -0.97
C ASN A 87 1.24 -32.12 -1.16
N GLY A 88 0.56 -33.13 -1.70
CA GLY A 88 -0.91 -33.13 -1.71
C GLY A 88 -1.48 -33.03 -0.28
N GLU A 89 -2.62 -32.35 -0.13
CA GLU A 89 -3.36 -32.24 1.13
C GLU A 89 -2.57 -31.73 2.33
N SER A 90 -1.54 -30.88 2.09
CA SER A 90 -0.62 -30.43 3.13
C SER A 90 -0.88 -29.02 3.67
N ILE A 91 -1.64 -28.18 2.94
CA ILE A 91 -1.85 -26.76 3.23
C ILE A 91 -3.21 -26.55 3.90
N GLN A 92 -3.25 -25.89 5.05
CA GLN A 92 -4.47 -25.60 5.78
C GLN A 92 -5.02 -24.18 5.55
N LEU A 93 -4.16 -23.26 5.14
CA LEU A 93 -4.57 -21.89 4.82
C LEU A 93 -3.86 -21.42 3.55
N LEU A 94 -4.62 -21.00 2.56
CA LEU A 94 -4.14 -20.41 1.32
C LEU A 94 -4.74 -19.02 1.15
N HIS A 95 -3.92 -18.02 0.80
CA HIS A 95 -4.36 -16.69 0.40
C HIS A 95 -4.00 -16.47 -1.06
N ILE A 96 -4.99 -16.16 -1.90
CA ILE A 96 -4.83 -15.91 -3.33
C ILE A 96 -5.01 -14.41 -3.57
N ASP A 97 -3.92 -13.74 -3.96
CA ASP A 97 -3.80 -12.30 -4.20
C ASP A 97 -2.85 -12.03 -5.39
N GLY A 98 -2.95 -12.87 -6.42
CA GLY A 98 -2.16 -12.79 -7.65
C GLY A 98 -2.80 -11.90 -8.72
N LEU A 99 -2.65 -12.28 -10.01
CA LEU A 99 -3.28 -11.58 -11.11
C LEU A 99 -4.80 -11.76 -11.07
N HIS A 100 -5.54 -10.66 -11.02
CA HIS A 100 -6.96 -10.62 -10.67
C HIS A 100 -7.92 -10.88 -11.86
N THR A 101 -7.44 -11.34 -13.03
CA THR A 101 -8.35 -11.77 -14.10
C THR A 101 -9.07 -13.06 -13.72
N TYR A 102 -10.26 -13.30 -14.28
CA TYR A 102 -11.02 -14.52 -13.98
C TYR A 102 -10.22 -15.79 -14.31
N GLU A 103 -9.55 -15.79 -15.45
CA GLU A 103 -8.76 -16.94 -15.93
C GLU A 103 -7.56 -17.21 -15.02
N ALA A 104 -6.86 -16.16 -14.58
CA ALA A 104 -5.69 -16.31 -13.71
C ALA A 104 -6.07 -16.82 -12.32
N VAL A 105 -7.03 -16.18 -11.65
CA VAL A 105 -7.44 -16.58 -10.31
C VAL A 105 -8.07 -17.97 -10.29
N ARG A 106 -8.78 -18.36 -11.36
CA ARG A 106 -9.31 -19.70 -11.52
C ARG A 106 -8.21 -20.74 -11.69
N HIS A 107 -7.22 -20.46 -12.54
CA HIS A 107 -6.03 -21.28 -12.74
C HIS A 107 -5.28 -21.48 -11.42
N ASP A 108 -5.04 -20.40 -10.67
CA ASP A 108 -4.36 -20.45 -9.38
C ASP A 108 -5.12 -21.36 -8.40
N PHE A 109 -6.44 -21.14 -8.27
CA PHE A 109 -7.25 -21.96 -7.38
C PHE A 109 -7.24 -23.44 -7.78
N GLU A 110 -7.45 -23.77 -9.06
CA GLU A 110 -7.48 -25.16 -9.58
C GLU A 110 -6.10 -25.84 -9.41
N THR A 111 -5.01 -25.13 -9.64
CA THR A 111 -3.63 -25.63 -9.48
C THR A 111 -3.29 -25.96 -8.03
N TRP A 112 -3.75 -25.12 -7.10
CA TRP A 112 -3.44 -25.28 -5.68
C TRP A 112 -4.44 -26.15 -4.92
N LEU A 113 -5.64 -26.38 -5.46
CA LEU A 113 -6.69 -27.18 -4.82
C LEU A 113 -6.20 -28.59 -4.39
N PRO A 114 -5.42 -29.34 -5.19
CA PRO A 114 -4.91 -30.66 -4.77
C PRO A 114 -3.89 -30.60 -3.62
N LYS A 115 -3.35 -29.42 -3.31
CA LYS A 115 -2.38 -29.20 -2.22
C LYS A 115 -3.07 -28.88 -0.89
N LEU A 116 -4.35 -28.58 -0.94
CA LEU A 116 -5.13 -28.15 0.21
C LEU A 116 -5.61 -29.36 1.03
N ALA A 117 -5.37 -29.29 2.33
CA ALA A 117 -5.84 -30.31 3.27
C ALA A 117 -7.40 -30.36 3.34
N PRO A 118 -7.99 -31.49 3.75
CA PRO A 118 -9.42 -31.55 4.00
C PRO A 118 -9.88 -30.46 4.98
N GLY A 119 -10.84 -29.62 4.54
CA GLY A 119 -11.32 -28.48 5.33
C GLY A 119 -10.37 -27.29 5.41
N ALA A 120 -9.38 -27.22 4.54
CA ALA A 120 -8.53 -26.05 4.42
C ALA A 120 -9.36 -24.78 4.16
N VAL A 121 -8.83 -23.66 4.55
CA VAL A 121 -9.43 -22.33 4.31
C VAL A 121 -8.70 -21.65 3.17
N VAL A 122 -9.45 -21.10 2.23
CA VAL A 122 -8.94 -20.28 1.13
C VAL A 122 -9.48 -18.87 1.28
N LEU A 123 -8.59 -17.91 1.15
CA LEU A 123 -8.88 -16.49 1.14
C LEU A 123 -8.70 -15.97 -0.29
N PHE A 124 -9.67 -15.23 -0.80
CA PHE A 124 -9.63 -14.58 -2.10
C PHE A 124 -9.64 -13.07 -1.89
N HIS A 125 -8.58 -12.39 -2.32
CA HIS A 125 -8.53 -10.93 -2.30
C HIS A 125 -9.34 -10.35 -3.49
N ASP A 126 -9.74 -9.08 -3.41
CA ASP A 126 -10.39 -8.32 -4.49
C ASP A 126 -11.74 -8.86 -4.99
N THR A 127 -12.49 -9.59 -4.16
CA THR A 127 -13.80 -10.14 -4.53
C THR A 127 -14.85 -9.07 -4.85
N ASN A 128 -14.64 -7.81 -4.45
CA ASN A 128 -15.56 -6.69 -4.65
C ASN A 128 -15.09 -5.68 -5.72
N VAL A 129 -14.07 -5.98 -6.50
CA VAL A 129 -13.59 -5.12 -7.60
C VAL A 129 -14.23 -5.52 -8.92
N ARG A 130 -14.83 -4.55 -9.64
CA ARG A 130 -15.58 -4.77 -10.90
C ARG A 130 -14.97 -4.03 -12.10
N GLU A 131 -13.81 -3.41 -11.94
CA GLU A 131 -13.14 -2.58 -12.95
C GLU A 131 -11.84 -3.21 -13.44
N ARG A 132 -11.20 -2.62 -14.44
CA ARG A 132 -9.88 -3.02 -14.96
C ARG A 132 -9.73 -4.51 -15.29
N ASN A 133 -10.75 -5.13 -15.84
CA ASN A 133 -10.77 -6.57 -16.18
C ASN A 133 -10.60 -7.53 -14.97
N PHE A 134 -10.89 -7.06 -13.76
CA PHE A 134 -10.93 -7.92 -12.58
C PHE A 134 -12.05 -8.95 -12.71
N GLY A 135 -11.75 -10.20 -12.40
CA GLY A 135 -12.67 -11.32 -12.52
C GLY A 135 -12.75 -12.21 -11.27
N VAL A 136 -12.08 -11.84 -10.18
CA VAL A 136 -12.13 -12.58 -8.90
C VAL A 136 -13.57 -12.71 -8.40
N TRP A 137 -14.35 -11.62 -8.49
CA TRP A 137 -15.76 -11.60 -8.10
C TRP A 137 -16.60 -12.66 -8.82
N LYS A 138 -16.30 -12.91 -10.10
CA LYS A 138 -17.03 -13.90 -10.91
C LYS A 138 -16.72 -15.32 -10.45
N LEU A 139 -15.44 -15.64 -10.25
CA LEU A 139 -15.05 -16.92 -9.67
C LEU A 139 -15.62 -17.08 -8.27
N TRP A 140 -15.62 -16.02 -7.46
CA TRP A 140 -16.15 -16.04 -6.11
C TRP A 140 -17.66 -16.41 -6.09
N GLU A 141 -18.47 -15.84 -6.98
CA GLU A 141 -19.88 -16.20 -7.13
C GLU A 141 -20.07 -17.70 -7.47
N GLU A 142 -19.24 -18.26 -8.35
CA GLU A 142 -19.26 -19.68 -8.70
C GLU A 142 -18.88 -20.56 -7.48
N LEU A 143 -17.85 -20.18 -6.75
CA LEU A 143 -17.37 -20.93 -5.58
C LEU A 143 -18.36 -20.88 -4.41
N GLN A 144 -19.03 -19.76 -4.19
CA GLN A 144 -20.09 -19.68 -3.18
C GLN A 144 -21.21 -20.69 -3.41
N ALA A 145 -21.54 -20.99 -4.65
CA ALA A 145 -22.55 -22.00 -4.99
C ALA A 145 -22.07 -23.44 -4.70
N CYS A 146 -20.77 -23.70 -4.83
CA CYS A 146 -20.17 -25.03 -4.64
C CYS A 146 -19.79 -25.31 -3.17
N TYR A 147 -19.42 -24.29 -2.42
CA TYR A 147 -18.90 -24.39 -1.06
C TYR A 147 -19.78 -23.60 -0.07
N PRO A 148 -20.66 -24.26 0.68
CA PRO A 148 -21.64 -23.59 1.54
C PRO A 148 -21.02 -22.89 2.77
N ASN A 149 -19.80 -23.29 3.16
CA ASN A 149 -19.08 -22.67 4.26
C ASN A 149 -18.24 -21.50 3.74
N ASN A 150 -18.87 -20.36 3.50
CA ASN A 150 -18.23 -19.17 2.98
C ASN A 150 -18.75 -17.90 3.64
N LEU A 151 -17.96 -16.84 3.58
CA LEU A 151 -18.32 -15.47 3.96
C LEU A 151 -17.52 -14.48 3.11
N GLU A 152 -18.16 -13.40 2.69
CA GLU A 152 -17.51 -12.30 1.99
C GLU A 152 -17.54 -11.03 2.86
N PHE A 153 -16.37 -10.42 3.05
CA PHE A 153 -16.23 -9.09 3.61
C PHE A 153 -16.17 -8.09 2.47
N VAL A 154 -17.26 -7.37 2.26
CA VAL A 154 -17.45 -6.50 1.08
C VAL A 154 -16.84 -5.11 1.22
N HIS A 155 -16.24 -4.76 2.36
CA HIS A 155 -15.60 -3.46 2.54
C HIS A 155 -14.26 -3.40 1.79
N SER A 156 -13.86 -2.18 1.39
CA SER A 156 -12.69 -1.98 0.54
C SER A 156 -12.79 -2.77 -0.78
N HIS A 157 -11.77 -3.51 -1.15
CA HIS A 157 -11.74 -4.33 -2.37
C HIS A 157 -12.41 -5.69 -2.22
N GLY A 158 -12.82 -6.05 -1.00
CA GLY A 158 -13.44 -7.34 -0.71
C GLY A 158 -12.44 -8.43 -0.33
N LEU A 159 -12.90 -9.32 0.56
CA LEU A 159 -12.17 -10.54 0.94
C LEU A 159 -13.17 -11.70 1.06
N GLY A 160 -13.05 -12.68 0.20
CA GLY A 160 -13.78 -13.92 0.28
C GLY A 160 -13.07 -14.92 1.20
N VAL A 161 -13.82 -15.55 2.10
CA VAL A 161 -13.34 -16.63 2.97
C VAL A 161 -14.14 -17.88 2.67
N LEU A 162 -13.46 -18.94 2.28
CA LEU A 162 -14.05 -20.20 1.90
C LEU A 162 -13.40 -21.34 2.68
N GLN A 163 -14.19 -22.22 3.30
CA GLN A 163 -13.70 -23.46 3.88
C GLN A 163 -14.09 -24.64 3.01
N LEU A 164 -13.10 -25.43 2.60
CA LEU A 164 -13.34 -26.64 1.81
C LEU A 164 -14.23 -27.64 2.56
N ASN A 165 -14.93 -28.45 1.78
CA ASN A 165 -15.76 -29.52 2.31
C ASN A 165 -14.91 -30.57 3.06
N ASN A 166 -15.57 -31.44 3.82
CA ASN A 166 -14.93 -32.52 4.59
C ASN A 166 -13.95 -32.06 5.69
N ALA A 167 -14.14 -30.84 6.24
CA ALA A 167 -13.39 -30.39 7.38
C ALA A 167 -13.59 -31.35 8.57
N PRO A 168 -12.49 -31.82 9.21
CA PRO A 168 -12.58 -32.49 10.51
C PRO A 168 -13.35 -31.65 11.51
N ALA A 169 -14.08 -32.27 12.43
CA ALA A 169 -14.93 -31.54 13.37
C ALA A 169 -14.16 -30.48 14.20
N ALA A 170 -12.91 -30.76 14.55
CA ALA A 170 -12.02 -29.85 15.27
C ALA A 170 -11.57 -28.63 14.44
N HIS A 171 -11.67 -28.68 13.11
CA HIS A 171 -11.20 -27.62 12.22
C HIS A 171 -12.34 -26.86 11.54
N LYS A 172 -13.59 -27.09 11.97
CA LYS A 172 -14.75 -26.38 11.39
C LYS A 172 -14.83 -24.97 11.93
N LEU A 173 -14.80 -24.00 11.04
CA LEU A 173 -15.05 -22.60 11.39
C LEU A 173 -16.56 -22.39 11.63
N VAL A 174 -16.95 -22.41 12.88
CA VAL A 174 -18.38 -22.38 13.28
C VAL A 174 -19.06 -21.09 12.78
N TRP A 175 -18.36 -19.98 12.80
CA TRP A 175 -18.90 -18.67 12.36
C TRP A 175 -19.22 -18.61 10.86
N LEU A 176 -18.62 -19.46 10.01
CA LEU A 176 -19.00 -19.58 8.60
C LEU A 176 -20.40 -20.22 8.43
N LYS A 177 -20.89 -20.93 9.45
CA LYS A 177 -22.22 -21.56 9.48
C LYS A 177 -23.26 -20.72 10.21
N SER A 178 -22.86 -19.61 10.81
CA SER A 178 -23.74 -18.73 11.52
C SER A 178 -24.89 -18.22 10.65
N ASN A 179 -25.99 -17.85 11.29
CA ASN A 179 -27.13 -17.26 10.58
C ASN A 179 -26.75 -15.92 9.92
N SER A 180 -27.60 -15.44 9.02
CA SER A 180 -27.35 -14.23 8.26
C SER A 180 -27.12 -12.98 9.12
N LEU A 181 -27.79 -12.87 10.26
CA LEU A 181 -27.67 -11.74 11.18
C LEU A 181 -26.30 -11.70 11.86
N GLU A 182 -25.79 -12.86 12.29
CA GLU A 182 -24.46 -12.96 12.91
C GLU A 182 -23.36 -12.67 11.89
N LYS A 183 -23.48 -13.19 10.66
CA LYS A 183 -22.56 -12.86 9.57
C LYS A 183 -22.54 -11.36 9.27
N GLN A 184 -23.71 -10.72 9.20
CA GLN A 184 -23.80 -9.26 9.00
C GLN A 184 -23.13 -8.47 10.14
N LYS A 185 -23.32 -8.88 11.39
CA LYS A 185 -22.62 -8.25 12.53
C LYS A 185 -21.11 -8.37 12.40
N LEU A 186 -20.61 -9.54 12.00
CA LEU A 186 -19.19 -9.79 11.79
C LEU A 186 -18.62 -8.91 10.65
N ILE A 187 -19.31 -8.85 9.51
CA ILE A 187 -18.97 -7.99 8.38
C ILE A 187 -18.92 -6.52 8.83
N SER A 188 -19.98 -6.04 9.51
CA SER A 188 -20.05 -4.65 9.98
C SER A 188 -18.94 -4.31 10.98
N TYR A 189 -18.60 -5.24 11.86
CA TYR A 189 -17.52 -5.07 12.83
C TYR A 189 -16.17 -4.87 12.12
N PHE A 190 -15.80 -5.77 11.20
CA PHE A 190 -14.54 -5.66 10.48
C PHE A 190 -14.52 -4.47 9.50
N ALA A 191 -15.64 -4.13 8.88
CA ALA A 191 -15.76 -2.91 8.08
C ALA A 191 -15.46 -1.65 8.90
N SER A 192 -16.01 -1.57 10.11
CA SER A 192 -15.74 -0.45 11.02
C SER A 192 -14.29 -0.39 11.48
N LEU A 193 -13.66 -1.54 11.74
CA LEU A 193 -12.23 -1.60 12.06
C LEU A 193 -11.37 -1.13 10.90
N GLY A 194 -11.65 -1.61 9.68
CA GLY A 194 -10.93 -1.20 8.47
C GLY A 194 -11.07 0.30 8.19
N SER A 195 -12.27 0.86 8.31
CA SER A 195 -12.48 2.31 8.16
C SER A 195 -11.66 3.12 9.17
N ARG A 196 -11.62 2.71 10.43
CA ARG A 196 -10.81 3.38 11.46
C ARG A 196 -9.31 3.33 11.15
N GLN A 197 -8.81 2.20 10.63
CA GLN A 197 -7.41 2.09 10.22
C GLN A 197 -7.09 3.02 9.05
N LEU A 198 -7.97 3.09 8.05
CA LEU A 198 -7.81 3.98 6.91
C LEU A 198 -7.84 5.46 7.35
N GLU A 199 -8.80 5.85 8.20
CA GLU A 199 -8.88 7.20 8.77
C GLU A 199 -7.61 7.56 9.55
N HIS A 200 -7.09 6.64 10.34
CA HIS A 200 -5.85 6.84 11.10
C HIS A 200 -4.64 7.04 10.16
N PHE A 201 -4.54 6.23 9.12
CA PHE A 201 -3.49 6.36 8.11
C PHE A 201 -3.58 7.72 7.40
N GLN A 202 -4.77 8.10 6.90
CA GLN A 202 -5.00 9.38 6.25
C GLN A 202 -4.68 10.57 7.16
N LEU A 203 -5.05 10.47 8.44
CA LEU A 203 -4.73 11.51 9.42
C LEU A 203 -3.21 11.68 9.62
N ASN A 204 -2.48 10.59 9.65
CA ASN A 204 -1.02 10.64 9.79
C ASN A 204 -0.36 11.22 8.53
N GLU A 205 -0.81 10.84 7.33
CA GLU A 205 -0.35 11.44 6.08
C GLU A 205 -0.59 12.95 6.04
N LEU A 206 -1.79 13.39 6.43
CA LEU A 206 -2.11 14.82 6.52
C LEU A 206 -1.22 15.55 7.53
N LYS A 207 -0.92 14.95 8.67
CA LYS A 207 0.01 15.54 9.66
C LYS A 207 1.41 15.73 9.08
N HIS A 208 1.92 14.74 8.34
CA HIS A 208 3.22 14.85 7.66
C HIS A 208 3.23 15.96 6.61
N GLN A 209 2.16 16.06 5.79
CA GLN A 209 2.02 17.12 4.80
C GLN A 209 1.97 18.52 5.46
N VAL A 210 1.20 18.67 6.54
CA VAL A 210 1.14 19.94 7.30
C VAL A 210 2.49 20.31 7.88
N ALA A 211 3.23 19.35 8.46
CA ALA A 211 4.58 19.62 8.98
C ALA A 211 5.54 20.08 7.88
N HIS A 212 5.51 19.45 6.72
CA HIS A 212 6.32 19.84 5.55
C HIS A 212 5.97 21.25 5.06
N LEU A 213 4.67 21.55 4.94
CA LEU A 213 4.22 22.89 4.51
C LEU A 213 4.61 23.98 5.52
N ASN A 214 4.49 23.72 6.81
CA ASN A 214 4.91 24.65 7.85
C ASN A 214 6.41 24.94 7.77
N GLN A 215 7.24 23.93 7.51
CA GLN A 215 8.68 24.15 7.30
C GLN A 215 8.94 25.02 6.07
N ALA A 216 8.27 24.76 4.96
CA ALA A 216 8.41 25.56 3.74
C ALA A 216 7.95 27.02 3.93
N VAL A 217 6.92 27.27 4.74
CA VAL A 217 6.49 28.62 5.11
C VAL A 217 7.58 29.31 5.94
N THR A 218 8.12 28.64 6.96
CA THR A 218 9.20 29.18 7.80
C THR A 218 10.44 29.55 6.97
N ASP A 219 10.84 28.70 6.03
CA ASP A 219 11.96 28.96 5.14
C ASP A 219 11.72 30.18 4.24
N ARG A 220 10.50 30.32 3.71
CA ARG A 220 10.10 31.50 2.92
C ARG A 220 10.08 32.78 3.73
N ASP A 221 9.58 32.75 4.95
CA ASP A 221 9.56 33.90 5.84
C ASP A 221 10.99 34.37 6.13
N GLY A 222 11.93 33.43 6.34
CA GLY A 222 13.35 33.73 6.46
C GLY A 222 13.94 34.41 5.20
N GLN A 223 13.57 33.91 4.01
CA GLN A 223 13.98 34.53 2.74
C GLN A 223 13.42 35.96 2.58
N ILE A 224 12.13 36.15 2.90
CA ILE A 224 11.48 37.47 2.87
C ILE A 224 12.17 38.43 3.82
N ALA A 225 12.50 38.02 5.04
CA ALA A 225 13.21 38.84 6.00
C ALA A 225 14.60 39.28 5.48
N SER A 226 15.35 38.37 4.90
CA SER A 226 16.66 38.63 4.28
C SER A 226 16.54 39.58 3.09
N LEU A 227 15.57 39.42 2.21
CA LEU A 227 15.33 40.32 1.08
C LEU A 227 14.91 41.72 1.54
N ASN A 228 14.05 41.84 2.54
CA ASN A 228 13.66 43.13 3.12
C ASN A 228 14.86 43.88 3.73
N GLN A 229 15.78 43.15 4.39
CA GLN A 229 17.01 43.74 4.90
C GLN A 229 17.89 44.25 3.73
N ALA A 230 18.07 43.43 2.68
CA ALA A 230 18.86 43.84 1.51
C ALA A 230 18.27 45.08 0.80
N VAL A 231 16.94 45.17 0.69
CA VAL A 231 16.26 46.37 0.17
C VAL A 231 16.54 47.58 1.03
N THR A 232 16.42 47.42 2.36
CA THR A 232 16.70 48.52 3.30
C THR A 232 18.16 49.00 3.20
N ASP A 233 19.10 48.08 3.10
CA ASP A 233 20.53 48.42 2.95
C ASP A 233 20.79 49.16 1.63
N ARG A 234 20.16 48.70 0.52
CA ARG A 234 20.22 49.39 -0.77
C ARG A 234 19.61 50.78 -0.75
N ASP A 235 18.47 50.96 -0.10
CA ASP A 235 17.84 52.28 0.06
C ASP A 235 18.77 53.25 0.82
N ASN A 236 19.45 52.77 1.86
CA ASN A 236 20.41 53.55 2.62
C ASN A 236 21.63 53.93 1.77
N GLU A 237 22.16 52.99 0.95
CA GLU A 237 23.24 53.28 0.01
C GLU A 237 22.82 54.37 -1.02
N VAL A 238 21.64 54.23 -1.61
CA VAL A 238 21.08 55.20 -2.56
C VAL A 238 20.94 56.60 -1.92
N ARG A 239 20.38 56.64 -0.71
CA ARG A 239 20.27 57.91 0.06
C ARG A 239 21.63 58.54 0.33
N ALA A 240 22.62 57.72 0.74
CA ALA A 240 23.99 58.23 0.96
C ALA A 240 24.61 58.77 -0.32
N LEU A 241 24.41 58.12 -1.47
CA LEU A 241 24.84 58.61 -2.77
C LEU A 241 24.19 59.94 -3.15
N ILE A 242 22.87 60.06 -3.02
CA ILE A 242 22.12 61.28 -3.33
C ILE A 242 22.53 62.45 -2.43
N CYS A 243 22.83 62.17 -1.15
CA CYS A 243 23.26 63.17 -0.19
C CYS A 243 24.75 63.53 -0.30
N SER A 244 25.52 62.77 -1.08
CA SER A 244 26.96 63.01 -1.26
C SER A 244 27.25 64.35 -1.93
N THR A 245 28.37 64.97 -1.56
CA THR A 245 28.83 66.26 -2.15
C THR A 245 29.05 66.16 -3.64
N SER A 246 29.56 64.98 -4.12
CA SER A 246 29.75 64.71 -5.55
C SER A 246 28.44 64.75 -6.33
N TRP A 247 27.38 64.03 -5.83
CA TRP A 247 26.08 64.02 -6.48
C TRP A 247 25.41 65.39 -6.50
N ARG A 248 25.49 66.12 -5.38
CA ARG A 248 24.89 67.46 -5.27
C ARG A 248 25.56 68.47 -6.22
N ILE A 249 26.81 68.25 -6.58
CA ILE A 249 27.53 69.13 -7.55
C ILE A 249 27.23 68.70 -9.01
N THR A 250 27.15 67.40 -9.26
CA THR A 250 27.03 66.87 -10.65
C THR A 250 25.54 66.68 -11.12
N ALA A 251 24.59 66.47 -10.21
CA ALA A 251 23.18 66.30 -10.54
C ALA A 251 22.57 67.48 -11.37
N PRO A 252 22.87 68.73 -11.11
CA PRO A 252 22.43 69.86 -11.94
C PRO A 252 22.96 69.77 -13.39
N VAL A 253 24.19 69.26 -13.53
CA VAL A 253 24.83 69.13 -14.87
C VAL A 253 24.22 68.00 -15.69
N SER A 254 23.86 66.86 -15.03
CA SER A 254 23.21 65.74 -15.68
C SER A 254 21.76 66.07 -16.15
N ASN A 255 21.07 66.91 -15.39
CA ASN A 255 19.76 67.42 -15.75
C ASN A 255 19.79 68.34 -16.96
N ILE A 256 20.85 69.17 -17.11
CA ILE A 256 21.07 70.00 -18.26
C ILE A 256 21.33 69.11 -19.49
N GLY A 257 22.10 68.05 -19.39
CA GLY A 257 22.35 67.07 -20.46
C GLY A 257 21.08 66.38 -20.96
N THR A 258 20.19 66.00 -20.06
CA THR A 258 18.88 65.42 -20.46
C THR A 258 17.91 66.41 -21.05
N TRP A 259 17.93 67.66 -20.58
CA TRP A 259 17.17 68.77 -21.14
C TRP A 259 17.66 69.15 -22.58
N LEU A 260 18.97 69.21 -22.80
CA LEU A 260 19.56 69.39 -24.11
C LEU A 260 19.25 68.26 -25.11
N ARG A 261 19.27 67.01 -24.67
CA ARG A 261 18.85 65.88 -25.55
C ARG A 261 17.37 65.91 -25.94
N ARG A 262 16.49 66.39 -25.06
CA ARG A 262 15.05 66.59 -25.37
C ARG A 262 14.79 67.79 -26.24
N GLY A 263 15.66 68.83 -26.16
CA GLY A 263 15.55 70.08 -26.94
C GLY A 263 16.10 69.97 -28.37
N ILE A 264 17.00 69.04 -28.68
CA ILE A 264 17.63 68.85 -29.97
C ILE A 264 16.99 67.69 -30.74
N GLY A 265 15.70 67.54 -30.75
CA GLY A 265 14.87 66.75 -31.63
C GLY A 265 15.53 65.65 -32.49
N LEU A 266 16.42 64.84 -31.91
CA LEU A 266 16.95 63.64 -32.57
C LEU A 266 16.02 62.46 -32.26
N LYS A 267 15.22 62.15 -33.32
CA LYS A 267 14.42 60.92 -33.40
C LYS A 267 15.32 59.69 -33.33
#